data_9aa2c53fab336783b5e2ae3b43b0256e
#
_entry.id   9aa2c53fab336783b5e2ae3b43b0256e
#
_cell.length_a   1.000
_cell.length_b   1.000
_cell.length_c   1.000
_cell.angle_alpha   90.00
_cell.angle_beta   90.00
_cell.angle_gamma   90.00
#
_symmetry.space_group_name_H-M   'P 1'
#
loop_
_entity.id
_entity.type
_entity.pdbx_description
1 polymer ?
#
loop_
_entity_poly.entity_id
_entity_poly.type
_entity_poly.pdbx_seq_one_letter_code
_entity_poly.pdbx_strand_id
1 'polypeptide(L)'
;MGLYKDEKSLVDRIAKELKEKGDYKEVYKSVNLSTHKPNEYWKKWYNETSPVLQPEIDLITVKLTYRGEFIQGIEIKYIVMRDEKGGLKRSESYYSGIEQALSLLRLGVDEAWLWHFFDENVPWEVIRKYVRACYQLIMLLHLPIGYSAYVLEEQQVATRGASDLITSVETLITPIYASSSFREDDIIKKADSRRWWWEQSIHRAKANPLLQNILVKDEVERIRQFLKLRLKIPSK
;
A
#
# COMPACT_ATOMS: atom_id res chain seq x y z
N MET A 1 -21.04 10.82 0.00
CA MET A 1 -20.75 9.38 0.31
C MET A 1 -19.55 9.03 -0.54
N GLY A 2 -18.54 8.34 0.00
CA GLY A 2 -17.33 8.04 -0.78
C GLY A 2 -17.60 7.00 -1.87
N LEU A 3 -16.70 6.92 -2.87
CA LEU A 3 -16.77 5.97 -3.99
C LEU A 3 -16.73 4.50 -3.53
N TYR A 4 -16.05 4.23 -2.43
CA TYR A 4 -16.02 2.90 -1.81
C TYR A 4 -16.70 2.94 -0.44
N LYS A 5 -17.33 1.83 -0.08
CA LYS A 5 -18.01 1.70 1.22
C LYS A 5 -17.00 1.82 2.38
N ASP A 6 -15.82 1.23 2.21
CA ASP A 6 -14.77 1.16 3.20
C ASP A 6 -13.41 0.86 2.54
N GLU A 7 -12.34 0.94 3.33
CA GLU A 7 -10.97 0.65 2.90
C GLU A 7 -10.83 -0.78 2.35
N LYS A 8 -11.53 -1.75 2.94
CA LYS A 8 -11.47 -3.15 2.52
C LYS A 8 -12.00 -3.35 1.10
N SER A 9 -13.10 -2.70 0.74
CA SER A 9 -13.65 -2.77 -0.62
C SER A 9 -12.71 -2.14 -1.66
N LEU A 10 -11.98 -1.11 -1.28
CA LEU A 10 -10.91 -0.54 -2.11
C LEU A 10 -9.74 -1.51 -2.27
N VAL A 11 -9.26 -2.12 -1.18
CA VAL A 11 -8.18 -3.14 -1.22
C VAL A 11 -8.57 -4.30 -2.14
N ASP A 12 -9.82 -4.78 -2.08
CA ASP A 12 -10.33 -5.84 -2.95
C ASP A 12 -10.24 -5.46 -4.42
N ARG A 13 -10.60 -4.24 -4.76
CA ARG A 13 -10.52 -3.72 -6.14
C ARG A 13 -9.07 -3.63 -6.61
N ILE A 14 -8.19 -3.03 -5.80
CA ILE A 14 -6.77 -2.89 -6.11
C ILE A 14 -6.12 -4.25 -6.35
N ALA A 15 -6.34 -5.21 -5.43
CA ALA A 15 -5.79 -6.55 -5.56
C ALA A 15 -6.23 -7.25 -6.84
N LYS A 16 -7.50 -7.09 -7.24
CA LYS A 16 -8.03 -7.62 -8.50
C LYS A 16 -7.30 -6.99 -9.70
N GLU A 17 -7.19 -5.68 -9.71
CA GLU A 17 -6.56 -4.95 -10.82
C GLU A 17 -5.07 -5.33 -10.98
N LEU A 18 -4.31 -5.41 -9.88
CA LEU A 18 -2.91 -5.83 -9.92
C LEU A 18 -2.74 -7.27 -10.44
N LYS A 19 -3.66 -8.18 -10.10
CA LYS A 19 -3.67 -9.56 -10.64
C LYS A 19 -3.93 -9.58 -12.15
N GLU A 20 -4.91 -8.81 -12.61
CA GLU A 20 -5.30 -8.77 -14.03
C GLU A 20 -4.21 -8.19 -14.92
N LYS A 21 -3.40 -7.29 -14.41
CA LYS A 21 -2.30 -6.64 -15.14
C LYS A 21 -1.05 -7.51 -15.29
N GLY A 22 -0.89 -8.54 -14.46
CA GLY A 22 0.13 -9.59 -14.65
C GLY A 22 1.57 -9.22 -14.27
N ASP A 23 1.81 -8.05 -13.65
CA ASP A 23 3.16 -7.61 -13.26
C ASP A 23 3.71 -8.36 -12.04
N TYR A 24 2.84 -9.01 -11.30
CA TYR A 24 3.17 -9.74 -10.09
C TYR A 24 2.91 -11.24 -10.28
N LYS A 25 3.81 -12.07 -9.76
CA LYS A 25 3.60 -13.52 -9.69
C LYS A 25 2.38 -13.84 -8.84
N GLU A 26 2.29 -13.17 -7.69
CA GLU A 26 1.20 -13.35 -6.73
C GLU A 26 0.81 -12.01 -6.10
N VAL A 27 -0.48 -11.89 -5.78
CA VAL A 27 -1.06 -10.76 -5.04
C VAL A 27 -1.98 -11.31 -3.97
N TYR A 28 -1.68 -11.03 -2.71
CA TYR A 28 -2.46 -11.44 -1.54
C TYR A 28 -3.06 -10.20 -0.89
N LYS A 29 -4.33 -10.28 -0.50
CA LYS A 29 -5.07 -9.21 0.18
C LYS A 29 -5.52 -9.64 1.56
N SER A 30 -5.66 -8.67 2.48
CA SER A 30 -6.18 -8.89 3.84
C SER A 30 -5.54 -10.10 4.52
N VAL A 31 -4.19 -10.13 4.52
CA VAL A 31 -3.43 -11.26 5.05
C VAL A 31 -3.45 -11.20 6.58
N ASN A 32 -4.21 -12.09 7.20
CA ASN A 32 -4.28 -12.18 8.65
C ASN A 32 -3.28 -13.21 9.17
N LEU A 33 -2.29 -12.75 9.93
CA LEU A 33 -1.25 -13.59 10.52
C LEU A 33 -1.69 -14.24 11.83
N SER A 34 -2.66 -13.67 12.53
CA SER A 34 -3.15 -14.19 13.83
C SER A 34 -3.94 -15.49 13.70
N THR A 35 -4.54 -15.76 12.53
CA THR A 35 -5.34 -16.97 12.28
C THR A 35 -4.53 -18.25 12.11
N HIS A 36 -3.19 -18.16 12.03
CA HIS A 36 -2.30 -19.29 11.76
C HIS A 36 -1.52 -19.79 12.97
N LYS A 37 -2.07 -19.67 14.18
CA LYS A 37 -1.44 -20.20 15.38
C LYS A 37 0.09 -19.97 15.40
N PRO A 38 0.55 -18.70 15.34
CA PRO A 38 1.97 -18.42 15.24
C PRO A 38 2.77 -19.04 16.39
N ASN A 39 2.20 -19.14 17.60
CA ASN A 39 2.84 -19.80 18.74
C ASN A 39 3.15 -21.28 18.48
N GLU A 40 2.28 -22.03 17.79
CA GLU A 40 2.55 -23.43 17.43
C GLU A 40 3.72 -23.55 16.45
N TYR A 41 3.79 -22.64 15.48
CA TYR A 41 4.91 -22.58 14.55
C TYR A 41 6.22 -22.27 15.26
N TRP A 42 6.26 -21.22 16.10
CA TRP A 42 7.46 -20.84 16.84
C TRP A 42 7.92 -21.92 17.82
N LYS A 43 7.00 -22.50 18.57
CA LYS A 43 7.29 -23.62 19.48
C LYS A 43 7.84 -24.83 18.74
N LYS A 44 7.25 -25.18 17.58
CA LYS A 44 7.66 -26.34 16.79
C LYS A 44 9.05 -26.19 16.17
N TRP A 45 9.34 -25.02 15.60
CA TRP A 45 10.55 -24.80 14.79
C TRP A 45 11.71 -24.20 15.57
N TYR A 46 11.43 -23.41 16.61
CA TYR A 46 12.45 -22.65 17.35
C TYR A 46 12.40 -22.88 18.86
N ASN A 47 11.41 -23.61 19.38
CA ASN A 47 11.17 -23.80 20.81
C ASN A 47 11.01 -22.47 21.58
N GLU A 48 10.45 -21.46 20.95
CA GLU A 48 10.24 -20.10 21.43
C GLU A 48 8.77 -19.70 21.38
N THR A 49 8.45 -18.56 22.01
CA THR A 49 7.15 -17.91 21.82
C THR A 49 7.17 -17.01 20.59
N SER A 50 6.03 -16.92 19.91
CA SER A 50 5.89 -16.04 18.74
C SER A 50 6.15 -14.58 19.12
N PRO A 51 6.90 -13.83 18.30
CA PRO A 51 6.95 -12.38 18.42
C PRO A 51 5.56 -11.76 18.18
N VAL A 52 5.37 -10.53 18.67
CA VAL A 52 4.17 -9.75 18.35
C VAL A 52 4.25 -9.32 16.89
N LEU A 53 3.32 -9.83 16.09
CA LEU A 53 3.21 -9.51 14.66
C LEU A 53 2.01 -8.58 14.43
N GLN A 54 2.10 -7.76 13.38
CA GLN A 54 0.92 -7.02 12.89
C GLN A 54 -0.16 -8.04 12.52
N PRO A 55 -1.39 -7.88 13.04
CA PRO A 55 -2.43 -8.90 12.87
C PRO A 55 -2.93 -9.01 11.43
N GLU A 56 -2.98 -7.92 10.71
CA GLU A 56 -3.48 -7.86 9.32
C GLU A 56 -2.59 -6.99 8.46
N ILE A 57 -2.42 -7.40 7.20
CA ILE A 57 -1.69 -6.70 6.15
C ILE A 57 -2.66 -6.49 5.00
N ASP A 58 -2.84 -5.26 4.55
CA ASP A 58 -3.80 -4.94 3.49
C ASP A 58 -3.45 -5.66 2.19
N LEU A 59 -2.18 -5.54 1.75
CA LEU A 59 -1.76 -6.10 0.47
C LEU A 59 -0.31 -6.60 0.53
N ILE A 60 -0.08 -7.78 -0.02
CA ILE A 60 1.26 -8.31 -0.29
C ILE A 60 1.36 -8.64 -1.77
N THR A 61 2.40 -8.16 -2.41
CA THR A 61 2.74 -8.53 -3.79
C THR A 61 4.06 -9.29 -3.84
N VAL A 62 4.14 -10.26 -4.75
CA VAL A 62 5.35 -11.06 -4.97
C VAL A 62 5.75 -10.95 -6.42
N LYS A 63 6.99 -10.54 -6.67
CA LYS A 63 7.63 -10.55 -7.99
C LYS A 63 8.71 -11.63 -8.03
N LEU A 64 8.90 -12.23 -9.21
CA LEU A 64 10.09 -13.05 -9.45
C LEU A 64 11.22 -12.16 -9.97
N THR A 65 12.37 -12.27 -9.32
CA THR A 65 13.61 -11.63 -9.75
C THR A 65 14.68 -12.69 -9.97
N TYR A 66 15.80 -12.30 -10.54
CA TYR A 66 16.96 -13.21 -10.68
C TYR A 66 17.54 -13.67 -9.32
N ARG A 67 17.22 -12.94 -8.23
CA ARG A 67 17.60 -13.28 -6.84
C ARG A 67 16.57 -14.12 -6.11
N GLY A 68 15.44 -14.42 -6.73
CA GLY A 68 14.31 -15.16 -6.13
C GLY A 68 13.05 -14.32 -5.97
N GLU A 69 12.21 -14.69 -5.01
CA GLU A 69 11.00 -13.94 -4.70
C GLU A 69 11.32 -12.62 -4.03
N PHE A 70 10.77 -11.55 -4.59
CA PHE A 70 10.79 -10.20 -4.04
C PHE A 70 9.40 -9.88 -3.49
N ILE A 71 9.31 -9.68 -2.18
CA ILE A 71 8.06 -9.51 -1.44
C ILE A 71 7.90 -8.05 -1.06
N GLN A 72 6.81 -7.43 -1.49
CA GLN A 72 6.43 -6.08 -1.07
C GLN A 72 5.20 -6.15 -0.16
N GLY A 73 5.27 -5.48 0.98
CA GLY A 73 4.12 -5.26 1.86
C GLY A 73 3.60 -3.84 1.65
N ILE A 74 2.29 -3.69 1.53
CA ILE A 74 1.64 -2.41 1.24
C ILE A 74 0.53 -2.18 2.24
N GLU A 75 0.63 -1.07 2.94
CA GLU A 75 -0.43 -0.51 3.77
C GLU A 75 -1.24 0.48 2.95
N ILE A 76 -2.55 0.37 2.98
CA ILE A 76 -3.48 1.20 2.20
C ILE A 76 -4.32 2.04 3.15
N LYS A 77 -4.50 3.31 2.82
CA LYS A 77 -5.42 4.20 3.53
C LYS A 77 -6.38 4.85 2.55
N TYR A 78 -7.68 4.72 2.83
CA TYR A 78 -8.75 5.35 2.08
C TYR A 78 -9.27 6.57 2.82
N ILE A 79 -9.05 7.75 2.24
CA ILE A 79 -9.31 9.06 2.85
C ILE A 79 -10.53 9.69 2.18
N VAL A 80 -11.57 9.94 3.00
CA VAL A 80 -12.83 10.52 2.56
C VAL A 80 -13.22 11.70 3.45
N MET A 81 -13.95 12.66 2.88
CA MET A 81 -14.60 13.71 3.65
C MET A 81 -15.90 13.19 4.26
N ARG A 82 -16.15 13.47 5.54
CA ARG A 82 -17.31 12.90 6.26
C ARG A 82 -18.44 13.85 6.55
N ASP A 83 -18.19 15.13 6.56
CA ASP A 83 -19.21 16.10 6.88
C ASP A 83 -19.33 17.21 5.84
N GLU A 84 -20.50 17.84 5.80
CA GLU A 84 -20.79 18.98 4.93
C GLU A 84 -19.90 20.20 5.21
N LYS A 85 -19.18 20.22 6.34
CA LYS A 85 -18.23 21.26 6.73
C LYS A 85 -16.81 21.03 6.24
N GLY A 86 -16.58 19.95 5.50
CA GLY A 86 -15.29 19.66 4.88
C GLY A 86 -14.22 19.17 5.85
N GLY A 87 -14.60 18.65 7.02
CA GLY A 87 -13.67 18.02 7.95
C GLY A 87 -13.26 16.61 7.54
N LEU A 88 -11.96 16.31 7.55
CA LEU A 88 -11.51 14.92 7.50
C LEU A 88 -11.99 14.20 8.77
N LYS A 89 -12.27 12.91 8.64
CA LYS A 89 -12.58 12.07 9.79
C LYS A 89 -11.46 12.21 10.83
N ARG A 90 -11.82 12.39 12.10
CA ARG A 90 -10.86 12.59 13.22
C ARG A 90 -9.79 11.51 13.36
N SER A 91 -9.99 10.33 12.80
CA SER A 91 -9.03 9.22 12.82
C SER A 91 -7.94 9.31 11.72
N GLU A 92 -8.06 10.25 10.81
CA GLU A 92 -7.16 10.36 9.65
C GLU A 92 -6.19 11.52 9.86
N SER A 93 -5.15 11.28 10.68
CA SER A 93 -4.01 12.20 10.77
C SER A 93 -3.20 12.18 9.46
N TYR A 94 -2.45 13.23 9.18
CA TYR A 94 -1.53 13.28 8.02
C TYR A 94 -0.48 12.16 8.02
N TYR A 95 -0.36 11.43 9.11
CA TYR A 95 0.62 10.37 9.33
C TYR A 95 -0.02 8.98 9.38
N SER A 96 -1.33 8.90 9.06
CA SER A 96 -2.07 7.64 9.09
C SER A 96 -1.37 6.57 8.24
N GLY A 97 -1.17 5.40 8.83
CA GLY A 97 -0.56 4.24 8.18
C GLY A 97 0.97 4.19 8.18
N ILE A 98 1.69 5.26 8.58
CA ILE A 98 3.17 5.23 8.60
C ILE A 98 3.69 4.17 9.56
N GLU A 99 3.15 4.09 10.77
CA GLU A 99 3.54 3.08 11.75
C GLU A 99 3.22 1.66 11.27
N GLN A 100 2.08 1.48 10.60
CA GLN A 100 1.67 0.19 10.05
C GLN A 100 2.60 -0.21 8.90
N ALA A 101 2.91 0.71 7.98
CA ALA A 101 3.86 0.45 6.90
C ALA A 101 5.27 0.13 7.44
N LEU A 102 5.73 0.83 8.48
CA LEU A 102 7.01 0.53 9.14
C LEU A 102 7.01 -0.86 9.78
N SER A 103 5.88 -1.28 10.37
CA SER A 103 5.77 -2.60 11.01
C SER A 103 5.90 -3.75 10.01
N LEU A 104 5.57 -3.53 8.73
CA LEU A 104 5.75 -4.52 7.66
C LEU A 104 7.21 -4.94 7.49
N LEU A 105 8.17 -4.04 7.76
CA LEU A 105 9.59 -4.36 7.68
C LEU A 105 9.98 -5.49 8.64
N ARG A 106 9.35 -5.56 9.84
CA ARG A 106 9.57 -6.68 10.78
C ARG A 106 9.07 -8.01 10.27
N LEU A 107 8.15 -8.01 9.31
CA LEU A 107 7.65 -9.24 8.67
C LEU A 107 8.64 -9.80 7.64
N GLY A 108 9.76 -9.11 7.42
CA GLY A 108 10.79 -9.54 6.49
C GLY A 108 10.41 -9.36 5.03
N VAL A 109 9.50 -8.44 4.71
CA VAL A 109 9.27 -8.01 3.33
C VAL A 109 10.52 -7.31 2.79
N ASP A 110 10.76 -7.38 1.49
CA ASP A 110 11.92 -6.72 0.87
C ASP A 110 11.74 -5.21 0.81
N GLU A 111 10.50 -4.75 0.60
CA GLU A 111 10.09 -3.34 0.65
C GLU A 111 8.75 -3.19 1.33
N ALA A 112 8.58 -2.11 2.08
CA ALA A 112 7.32 -1.69 2.67
C ALA A 112 6.82 -0.39 2.02
N TRP A 113 5.52 -0.31 1.79
CA TRP A 113 4.89 0.80 1.10
C TRP A 113 3.69 1.32 1.87
N LEU A 114 3.45 2.63 1.81
CA LEU A 114 2.23 3.30 2.22
C LEU A 114 1.56 3.91 0.99
N TRP A 115 0.30 3.52 0.75
CA TRP A 115 -0.52 4.04 -0.34
C TRP A 115 -1.74 4.78 0.22
N HIS A 116 -1.83 6.09 -0.07
CA HIS A 116 -3.01 6.89 0.24
C HIS A 116 -3.90 7.03 -0.99
N PHE A 117 -5.17 6.71 -0.83
CA PHE A 117 -6.21 6.90 -1.84
C PHE A 117 -7.18 7.95 -1.33
N PHE A 118 -7.28 9.06 -2.03
CA PHE A 118 -8.19 10.15 -1.74
C PHE A 118 -9.44 10.01 -2.59
N ASP A 119 -10.60 10.03 -1.94
CA ASP A 119 -11.88 10.07 -2.61
C ASP A 119 -12.05 11.39 -3.39
N GLU A 120 -12.83 11.39 -4.47
CA GLU A 120 -13.07 12.57 -5.30
C GLU A 120 -13.68 13.76 -4.54
N ASN A 121 -14.37 13.49 -3.42
CA ASN A 121 -14.96 14.51 -2.58
C ASN A 121 -13.94 15.25 -1.70
N VAL A 122 -12.67 14.80 -1.65
CA VAL A 122 -11.62 15.48 -0.89
C VAL A 122 -11.07 16.65 -1.70
N PRO A 123 -11.17 17.90 -1.20
CA PRO A 123 -10.67 19.07 -1.93
C PRO A 123 -9.18 18.96 -2.23
N TRP A 124 -8.77 19.37 -3.43
CA TRP A 124 -7.38 19.30 -3.87
C TRP A 124 -6.39 19.98 -2.92
N GLU A 125 -6.77 21.10 -2.32
CA GLU A 125 -5.93 21.80 -1.34
C GLU A 125 -5.68 20.98 -0.07
N VAL A 126 -6.67 20.18 0.36
CA VAL A 126 -6.54 19.26 1.49
C VAL A 126 -5.60 18.11 1.11
N ILE A 127 -5.80 17.53 -0.08
CA ILE A 127 -4.94 16.46 -0.61
C ILE A 127 -3.49 16.93 -0.65
N ARG A 128 -3.22 18.11 -1.21
CA ARG A 128 -1.86 18.67 -1.32
C ARG A 128 -1.21 18.79 0.06
N LYS A 129 -1.90 19.38 1.03
CA LYS A 129 -1.39 19.54 2.40
C LYS A 129 -1.09 18.20 3.05
N TYR A 130 -2.00 17.24 2.89
CA TYR A 130 -1.87 15.89 3.45
C TYR A 130 -0.66 15.15 2.86
N VAL A 131 -0.59 15.08 1.54
CA VAL A 131 0.50 14.39 0.83
C VAL A 131 1.84 15.03 1.14
N ARG A 132 1.90 16.38 1.18
CA ARG A 132 3.11 17.12 1.54
C ARG A 132 3.59 16.79 2.94
N ALA A 133 2.70 16.83 3.94
CA ALA A 133 3.05 16.56 5.33
C ALA A 133 3.58 15.12 5.51
N CYS A 134 2.91 14.13 4.90
CA CYS A 134 3.33 12.74 4.94
C CYS A 134 4.70 12.54 4.26
N TYR A 135 4.86 13.08 3.06
CA TYR A 135 6.13 13.00 2.31
C TYR A 135 7.29 13.66 3.06
N GLN A 136 7.07 14.87 3.60
CA GLN A 136 8.09 15.57 4.38
C GLN A 136 8.54 14.75 5.60
N LEU A 137 7.61 14.14 6.32
CA LEU A 137 7.96 13.30 7.46
C LEU A 137 8.81 12.09 7.05
N ILE A 138 8.42 11.39 5.98
CA ILE A 138 9.17 10.24 5.44
C ILE A 138 10.59 10.67 5.05
N MET A 139 10.73 11.80 4.38
CA MET A 139 12.02 12.33 3.93
C MET A 139 12.90 12.81 5.08
N LEU A 140 12.36 13.62 5.99
CA LEU A 140 13.12 14.20 7.12
C LEU A 140 13.62 13.13 8.09
N LEU A 141 12.83 12.10 8.32
CA LEU A 141 13.20 10.99 9.20
C LEU A 141 13.91 9.86 8.46
N HIS A 142 14.16 10.01 7.15
CA HIS A 142 14.80 8.99 6.31
C HIS A 142 14.14 7.61 6.41
N LEU A 143 12.80 7.57 6.57
CA LEU A 143 12.08 6.31 6.72
C LEU A 143 12.29 5.41 5.48
N PRO A 144 12.52 4.11 5.66
CA PRO A 144 12.81 3.19 4.55
C PRO A 144 11.55 2.70 3.79
N ILE A 145 10.41 3.35 3.98
CA ILE A 145 9.15 3.01 3.32
C ILE A 145 8.97 3.79 2.02
N GLY A 146 8.34 3.14 1.03
CA GLY A 146 7.85 3.82 -0.16
C GLY A 146 6.54 4.56 0.12
N TYR A 147 6.29 5.61 -0.63
CA TYR A 147 5.07 6.39 -0.51
C TYR A 147 4.46 6.69 -1.86
N SER A 148 3.18 6.37 -2.02
CA SER A 148 2.38 6.73 -3.18
C SER A 148 1.05 7.34 -2.74
N ALA A 149 0.53 8.23 -3.55
CA ALA A 149 -0.78 8.84 -3.32
C ALA A 149 -1.56 8.91 -4.63
N TYR A 150 -2.86 8.69 -4.54
CA TYR A 150 -3.75 8.58 -5.67
C TYR A 150 -5.06 9.32 -5.39
N VAL A 151 -5.68 9.86 -6.43
CA VAL A 151 -7.05 10.37 -6.40
C VAL A 151 -7.94 9.35 -7.11
N LEU A 152 -9.05 9.03 -6.48
CA LEU A 152 -10.11 8.22 -7.07
C LEU A 152 -11.13 9.16 -7.71
N GLU A 153 -11.48 8.92 -8.97
CA GLU A 153 -12.42 9.76 -9.72
C GLU A 153 -13.43 8.87 -10.44
N GLU A 154 -14.70 9.22 -10.40
CA GLU A 154 -15.69 8.58 -11.25
C GLU A 154 -15.57 9.08 -12.69
N GLN A 155 -15.56 8.16 -13.62
CA GLN A 155 -15.60 8.46 -15.04
C GLN A 155 -16.74 7.72 -15.72
N GLN A 156 -17.54 8.46 -16.48
CA GLN A 156 -18.49 7.84 -17.40
C GLN A 156 -17.74 7.36 -18.65
N VAL A 157 -17.77 6.06 -18.87
CA VAL A 157 -17.18 5.45 -20.06
C VAL A 157 -18.31 5.02 -21.00
N ALA A 158 -18.36 5.64 -22.18
CA ALA A 158 -19.29 5.23 -23.22
C ALA A 158 -18.66 4.09 -24.03
N THR A 159 -19.22 2.89 -23.92
CA THR A 159 -18.85 1.74 -24.75
C THR A 159 -19.88 1.54 -25.84
N ARG A 160 -19.45 1.42 -27.08
CA ARG A 160 -20.35 1.01 -28.19
C ARG A 160 -20.66 -0.48 -28.06
N GLY A 161 -21.86 -0.81 -27.61
CA GLY A 161 -22.43 -2.14 -27.73
C GLY A 161 -22.94 -2.40 -29.18
N ALA A 162 -23.31 -3.64 -29.47
CA ALA A 162 -23.73 -4.06 -30.81
C ALA A 162 -24.97 -3.31 -31.36
N SER A 163 -25.76 -2.67 -30.50
CA SER A 163 -26.96 -1.90 -30.89
C SER A 163 -27.12 -0.54 -30.21
N ASP A 164 -26.47 -0.27 -29.08
CA ASP A 164 -26.66 0.94 -28.29
C ASP A 164 -25.41 1.44 -27.58
N LEU A 165 -25.39 2.73 -27.24
CA LEU A 165 -24.36 3.35 -26.44
C LEU A 165 -24.59 2.93 -24.97
N ILE A 166 -23.76 2.03 -24.42
CA ILE A 166 -23.80 1.66 -23.01
C ILE A 166 -22.85 2.60 -22.25
N THR A 167 -23.41 3.41 -21.35
CA THR A 167 -22.61 4.23 -20.45
C THR A 167 -22.36 3.46 -19.18
N SER A 168 -21.12 3.09 -18.91
CA SER A 168 -20.69 2.52 -17.63
C SER A 168 -19.95 3.56 -16.80
N VAL A 169 -20.08 3.46 -15.48
CA VAL A 169 -19.30 4.29 -14.55
C VAL A 169 -18.09 3.47 -14.11
N GLU A 170 -16.90 3.97 -14.36
CA GLU A 170 -15.65 3.37 -13.92
C GLU A 170 -14.92 4.28 -12.94
N THR A 171 -14.32 3.69 -11.92
CA THR A 171 -13.44 4.43 -11.02
C THR A 171 -12.05 4.52 -11.63
N LEU A 172 -11.59 5.73 -11.84
CA LEU A 172 -10.26 6.03 -12.32
C LEU A 172 -9.31 6.26 -11.14
N ILE A 173 -8.13 5.63 -11.19
CA ILE A 173 -7.05 5.85 -10.22
C ILE A 173 -6.02 6.78 -10.86
N THR A 174 -5.94 8.02 -10.36
CA THR A 174 -5.03 9.03 -10.87
C THR A 174 -3.86 9.23 -9.91
N PRO A 175 -2.61 8.90 -10.29
CA PRO A 175 -1.44 9.09 -9.45
C PRO A 175 -1.15 10.58 -9.17
N ILE A 176 -0.56 10.83 -8.00
CA ILE A 176 -0.05 12.14 -7.60
C ILE A 176 1.48 12.09 -7.67
N TYR A 177 2.10 13.13 -8.21
CA TYR A 177 3.55 13.28 -8.26
C TYR A 177 4.04 14.34 -7.28
N ALA A 178 5.24 14.12 -6.74
CA ALA A 178 6.03 15.17 -6.13
C ALA A 178 7.11 15.64 -7.13
N SER A 179 7.18 16.92 -7.39
CA SER A 179 8.31 17.51 -8.11
C SER A 179 9.57 17.39 -7.26
N SER A 180 10.70 17.05 -7.88
CA SER A 180 12.02 17.00 -7.22
C SER A 180 12.55 18.38 -6.78
N SER A 181 11.96 19.47 -7.26
CA SER A 181 12.30 20.82 -6.86
C SER A 181 11.46 21.24 -5.64
N PHE A 182 12.12 21.46 -4.52
CA PHE A 182 11.53 21.89 -3.24
C PHE A 182 10.90 23.31 -3.25
N ARG A 183 10.52 23.87 -4.39
CA ARG A 183 9.79 25.12 -4.47
C ARG A 183 8.32 24.90 -4.11
N GLU A 184 7.81 25.71 -3.19
CA GLU A 184 6.54 25.48 -2.47
C GLU A 184 5.31 25.22 -3.33
N ASP A 185 5.23 25.73 -4.57
CA ASP A 185 4.02 25.70 -5.37
C ASP A 185 3.92 24.57 -6.41
N ASP A 186 5.02 23.84 -6.69
CA ASP A 186 5.11 22.86 -7.78
C ASP A 186 5.10 21.39 -7.34
N ILE A 187 4.99 21.10 -6.05
CA ILE A 187 5.41 19.81 -5.49
C ILE A 187 4.45 18.67 -5.81
N ILE A 188 3.15 18.95 -6.03
CA ILE A 188 2.15 17.90 -6.14
C ILE A 188 1.24 18.18 -7.31
N LYS A 189 1.32 17.34 -8.33
CA LYS A 189 0.48 17.40 -9.53
C LYS A 189 -0.21 16.06 -9.77
N LYS A 190 -1.43 16.10 -10.31
CA LYS A 190 -2.08 14.89 -10.85
C LYS A 190 -1.36 14.47 -12.13
N ALA A 191 -1.24 13.16 -12.34
CA ALA A 191 -0.69 12.60 -13.57
C ALA A 191 -1.73 12.59 -14.69
N ASP A 192 -1.29 12.81 -15.92
CA ASP A 192 -2.15 12.65 -17.09
C ASP A 192 -2.30 11.19 -17.52
N SER A 193 -1.44 10.27 -17.06
CA SER A 193 -1.42 8.90 -17.54
C SER A 193 -2.16 7.95 -16.60
N ARG A 194 -3.13 7.23 -17.19
CA ARG A 194 -3.98 6.23 -16.55
C ARG A 194 -3.39 4.83 -16.54
N ARG A 195 -2.24 4.62 -17.22
CA ARG A 195 -1.62 3.31 -17.41
C ARG A 195 -0.54 3.12 -16.34
N TRP A 196 -0.55 1.98 -15.64
CA TRP A 196 0.46 1.62 -14.65
C TRP A 196 0.54 2.57 -13.46
N TRP A 197 -0.63 2.98 -12.93
CA TRP A 197 -0.72 3.92 -11.80
C TRP A 197 0.10 3.44 -10.57
N TRP A 198 0.20 2.13 -10.34
CA TRP A 198 0.95 1.54 -9.22
C TRP A 198 2.48 1.60 -9.38
N GLU A 199 3.00 1.90 -10.55
CA GLU A 199 4.43 2.12 -10.76
C GLU A 199 4.86 3.54 -10.36
N GLN A 200 3.89 4.42 -10.18
CA GLN A 200 4.13 5.81 -9.82
C GLN A 200 4.29 5.94 -8.32
N SER A 201 5.32 6.63 -7.88
CA SER A 201 5.58 6.86 -6.46
C SER A 201 6.05 8.29 -6.22
N ILE A 202 5.64 8.84 -5.08
CA ILE A 202 6.14 10.12 -4.58
C ILE A 202 7.52 9.91 -3.97
N HIS A 203 7.69 8.80 -3.25
CA HIS A 203 8.96 8.39 -2.65
C HIS A 203 9.15 6.89 -2.85
N ARG A 204 10.33 6.49 -3.35
CA ARG A 204 10.65 5.07 -3.55
C ARG A 204 11.04 4.42 -2.23
N ALA A 205 10.54 3.20 -2.02
CA ALA A 205 10.98 2.38 -0.90
C ALA A 205 12.48 2.10 -0.99
N LYS A 206 13.11 1.98 0.17
CA LYS A 206 14.46 1.43 0.30
C LYS A 206 14.36 -0.05 0.64
N ALA A 207 15.40 -0.79 0.29
CA ALA A 207 15.53 -2.18 0.73
C ALA A 207 15.41 -2.25 2.26
N ASN A 208 14.73 -3.28 2.75
CA ASN A 208 14.46 -3.47 4.17
C ASN A 208 15.77 -3.49 4.99
N PRO A 209 16.03 -2.47 5.83
CA PRO A 209 17.28 -2.40 6.59
C PRO A 209 17.38 -3.48 7.66
N LEU A 210 16.28 -4.07 8.12
CA LEU A 210 16.28 -5.10 9.16
C LEU A 210 16.84 -6.43 8.62
N LEU A 211 16.68 -6.73 7.33
CA LEU A 211 17.26 -7.90 6.68
C LEU A 211 18.79 -7.81 6.54
N GLN A 212 19.35 -6.62 6.74
CA GLN A 212 20.80 -6.39 6.68
C GLN A 212 21.42 -6.12 8.05
N ASN A 213 20.59 -5.91 9.07
CA ASN A 213 21.05 -5.57 10.42
C ASN A 213 21.46 -6.82 11.20
N ILE A 214 22.76 -6.94 11.53
CA ILE A 214 23.33 -8.10 12.20
C ILE A 214 22.67 -8.46 13.54
N LEU A 215 22.10 -7.49 14.24
CA LEU A 215 21.46 -7.69 15.57
C LEU A 215 20.08 -8.32 15.50
N VAL A 216 19.34 -8.11 14.40
CA VAL A 216 17.93 -8.53 14.29
C VAL A 216 17.66 -9.38 13.07
N LYS A 217 18.61 -9.54 12.18
CA LYS A 217 18.46 -10.26 10.92
C LYS A 217 17.88 -11.66 11.10
N ASP A 218 18.40 -12.41 12.04
CA ASP A 218 17.97 -13.81 12.24
C ASP A 218 16.52 -13.90 12.70
N GLU A 219 16.08 -12.99 13.58
CA GLU A 219 14.67 -12.91 14.00
C GLU A 219 13.78 -12.55 12.80
N VAL A 220 14.17 -11.53 12.03
CA VAL A 220 13.39 -11.07 10.86
C VAL A 220 13.31 -12.15 9.78
N GLU A 221 14.38 -12.91 9.55
CA GLU A 221 14.38 -14.04 8.61
C GLU A 221 13.44 -15.17 9.08
N ARG A 222 13.39 -15.48 10.37
CA ARG A 222 12.44 -16.45 10.92
C ARG A 222 11.00 -16.00 10.71
N ILE A 223 10.71 -14.71 10.93
CA ILE A 223 9.39 -14.12 10.68
C ILE A 223 9.06 -14.17 9.19
N ARG A 224 10.02 -13.85 8.32
CA ARG A 224 9.86 -13.96 6.86
C ARG A 224 9.53 -15.40 6.42
N GLN A 225 10.16 -16.41 7.00
CA GLN A 225 9.84 -17.81 6.70
C GLN A 225 8.41 -18.16 7.13
N PHE A 226 7.98 -17.68 8.29
CA PHE A 226 6.59 -17.84 8.70
C PHE A 226 5.61 -17.16 7.74
N LEU A 227 5.91 -15.93 7.30
CA LEU A 227 5.11 -15.23 6.29
C LEU A 227 5.03 -16.02 4.97
N LYS A 228 6.16 -16.52 4.47
CA LYS A 228 6.20 -17.35 3.26
C LYS A 228 5.37 -18.61 3.41
N LEU A 229 5.49 -19.32 4.53
CA LEU A 229 4.68 -20.48 4.84
C LEU A 229 3.17 -20.14 4.82
N ARG A 230 2.80 -19.03 5.44
CA ARG A 230 1.43 -18.54 5.48
C ARG A 230 0.87 -18.25 4.11
N LEU A 231 1.66 -17.69 3.23
CA LEU A 231 1.31 -17.34 1.85
C LEU A 231 1.49 -18.51 0.88
N LYS A 232 1.98 -19.67 1.35
CA LYS A 232 2.34 -20.84 0.52
C LYS A 232 3.35 -20.50 -0.59
N ILE A 233 4.23 -19.53 -0.33
CA ILE A 233 5.34 -19.17 -1.22
C ILE A 233 6.41 -20.27 -1.07
N PRO A 234 6.85 -20.93 -2.16
CA PRO A 234 7.88 -21.96 -2.07
C PRO A 234 9.16 -21.40 -1.44
N SER A 235 9.69 -22.09 -0.42
CA SER A 235 11.06 -21.85 0.01
C SER A 235 11.99 -22.55 -0.98
N LYS A 236 12.94 -21.83 -1.55
CA LYS A 236 14.00 -22.44 -2.36
C LYS A 236 14.91 -23.27 -1.48
#